data_0c18c5a288b54d06b3f6b87edd7bf869
#
_entry.id   0c18c5a288b54d06b3f6b87edd7bf869
#
_cell.length_a   1.000
_cell.length_b   1.000
_cell.length_c   1.000
_cell.angle_alpha   90.00
_cell.angle_beta   90.00
_cell.angle_gamma   90.00
#
_symmetry.space_group_name_H-M   'P 1'
#
loop_
_entity.id
_entity.type
_entity.pdbx_description
1 polymer ?
#
loop_
_entity_poly.entity_id
_entity_poly.type
_entity_poly.pdbx_seq_one_letter_code
_entity_poly.pdbx_strand_id
1 'polypeptide(L)'
;MQESVDGHYTGVKKMDKVECKVTTLDDYVAENNIARVNFIKIDVEGNEKNVLLGGREVLKKYHPVVYCEMLRKHAARFGYHPNEIIEYMKSLDYKCYTLHDGRLIPFTEMTEDTVETNFFFCK
;
A
#
# COMPACT_ATOMS: atom_id res chain seq x y z
N MET A 1 -6.17 8.92 18.02
CA MET A 1 -6.35 9.63 18.10
C MET A 1 -6.19 10.39 18.39
N GLN A 2 -6.18 11.00 18.49
CA GLN A 2 -6.21 11.81 18.66
C GLN A 2 -5.67 12.46 18.45
N GLU A 3 -5.31 12.79 18.02
CA GLU A 3 -4.95 13.40 17.70
C GLU A 3 -4.08 13.50 17.46
N SER A 4 -3.66 13.59 16.95
CA SER A 4 -2.99 13.94 16.63
C SER A 4 -2.30 14.15 16.34
N VAL A 5 -2.05 14.38 15.95
CA VAL A 5 -1.72 14.95 15.56
C VAL A 5 -1.13 15.51 15.44
N ASP A 6 -0.78 15.91 15.33
CA ASP A 6 -0.55 16.76 15.23
C ASP A 6 -0.10 17.19 15.59
N GLY A 7 0.07 17.46 15.84
CA GLY A 7 0.26 18.04 16.24
C GLY A 7 0.32 18.82 16.57
N HIS A 8 0.19 19.35 16.65
CA HIS A 8 -0.10 20.23 17.07
C HIS A 8 -0.63 20.83 17.40
N TYR A 9 -0.62 21.04 17.95
CA TYR A 9 -1.56 21.66 18.34
C TYR A 9 -1.90 21.96 19.30
N THR A 10 -0.80 22.59 19.55
CA THR A 10 -1.33 22.91 20.58
C THR A 10 -2.65 23.32 20.76
N GLY A 11 -3.11 23.94 20.79
CA GLY A 11 -4.49 24.19 21.02
C GLY A 11 -5.30 22.96 20.77
N VAL A 12 -6.34 22.80 21.45
CA VAL A 12 -7.22 21.65 21.26
C VAL A 12 -7.85 21.75 19.89
N LYS A 13 -7.69 20.70 19.13
CA LYS A 13 -8.32 20.64 17.82
C LYS A 13 -9.64 19.91 17.90
N LYS A 14 -10.63 20.53 17.35
CA LYS A 14 -11.91 19.89 17.15
C LYS A 14 -11.76 18.87 16.04
N MET A 15 -12.20 17.64 16.29
CA MET A 15 -12.19 16.60 15.28
C MET A 15 -13.57 16.44 14.71
N ASP A 16 -13.69 16.58 13.41
CA ASP A 16 -14.93 16.35 12.71
C ASP A 16 -14.99 14.92 12.19
N LYS A 17 -16.15 14.30 12.32
CA LYS A 17 -16.38 12.99 11.74
C LYS A 17 -16.93 13.16 10.34
N VAL A 18 -16.34 12.43 9.41
CA VAL A 18 -16.80 12.38 8.03
C VAL A 18 -17.11 10.94 7.71
N GLU A 19 -18.30 10.68 7.20
CA GLU A 19 -18.69 9.35 6.77
C GLU A 19 -18.31 9.17 5.32
N CYS A 20 -17.64 8.07 5.04
CA CYS A 20 -17.22 7.73 3.68
C CYS A 20 -17.64 6.31 3.35
N LYS A 21 -17.94 6.08 2.09
CA LYS A 21 -18.15 4.72 1.62
C LYS A 21 -16.81 3.99 1.58
N VAL A 22 -16.85 2.73 1.96
CA VAL A 22 -15.69 1.86 1.87
C VAL A 22 -15.96 0.83 0.79
N THR A 23 -15.00 0.64 -0.10
CA THR A 23 -15.10 -0.36 -1.16
C THR A 23 -13.73 -1.01 -1.35
N THR A 24 -13.71 -2.12 -2.07
CA THR A 24 -12.44 -2.73 -2.49
C THR A 24 -12.07 -2.21 -3.87
N LEU A 25 -10.79 -2.33 -4.22
CA LEU A 25 -10.32 -1.97 -5.55
C LEU A 25 -11.05 -2.78 -6.62
N ASP A 26 -11.20 -4.09 -6.40
CA ASP A 26 -11.89 -4.97 -7.34
C ASP A 26 -13.34 -4.52 -7.58
N ASP A 27 -14.06 -4.23 -6.51
CA ASP A 27 -15.45 -3.79 -6.63
C ASP A 27 -15.54 -2.43 -7.31
N TYR A 28 -14.66 -1.51 -6.97
CA TYR A 28 -14.64 -0.18 -7.56
C TYR A 28 -14.43 -0.25 -9.09
N VAL A 29 -13.46 -1.06 -9.51
CA VAL A 29 -13.15 -1.23 -10.93
C VAL A 29 -14.35 -1.84 -11.66
N ALA A 30 -14.99 -2.84 -11.05
CA ALA A 30 -16.15 -3.50 -11.67
C ALA A 30 -17.36 -2.57 -11.75
N GLU A 31 -17.67 -1.87 -10.65
CA GLU A 31 -18.85 -1.00 -10.58
C GLU A 31 -18.75 0.22 -11.48
N ASN A 32 -17.55 0.69 -11.73
CA ASN A 32 -17.32 1.88 -12.56
C ASN A 32 -16.90 1.54 -13.97
N ASN A 33 -16.97 0.26 -14.35
CA ASN A 33 -16.65 -0.21 -15.70
C ASN A 33 -15.27 0.28 -16.16
N ILE A 34 -14.29 0.23 -15.27
CA ILE A 34 -12.93 0.63 -15.61
C ILE A 34 -12.32 -0.46 -16.49
N ALA A 35 -11.93 -0.09 -17.69
CA ALA A 35 -11.49 -1.07 -18.70
C ALA A 35 -10.07 -1.56 -18.45
N ARG A 36 -9.23 -0.79 -17.75
CA ARG A 36 -7.83 -1.13 -17.59
C ARG A 36 -7.22 -0.38 -16.40
N VAL A 37 -6.33 -1.06 -15.70
CA VAL A 37 -5.53 -0.44 -14.62
C VAL A 37 -4.07 -0.70 -14.92
N ASN A 38 -3.29 0.35 -15.13
CA ASN A 38 -1.88 0.24 -15.49
C ASN A 38 -0.93 0.53 -14.34
N PHE A 39 -1.36 1.34 -13.38
CA PHE A 39 -0.51 1.78 -12.30
C PHE A 39 -1.35 2.05 -11.06
N ILE A 40 -0.84 1.61 -9.90
CA ILE A 40 -1.49 1.86 -8.62
C ILE A 40 -0.46 2.46 -7.68
N LYS A 41 -0.76 3.64 -7.12
CA LYS A 41 0.03 4.20 -6.04
C LYS A 41 -0.73 4.01 -4.74
N ILE A 42 -0.07 3.44 -3.73
CA ILE A 42 -0.69 3.16 -2.44
C ILE A 42 0.12 3.85 -1.35
N ASP A 43 -0.53 4.73 -0.61
CA ASP A 43 0.06 5.46 0.49
C ASP A 43 -1.03 5.66 1.55
N VAL A 44 -1.33 4.62 2.31
CA VAL A 44 -2.47 4.60 3.24
C VAL A 44 -2.04 4.32 4.68
N GLU A 45 -0.78 4.62 4.98
CA GLU A 45 -0.21 4.63 6.33
C GLU A 45 -0.48 3.35 7.13
N GLY A 46 -0.20 2.22 6.50
CA GLY A 46 -0.26 0.91 7.14
C GLY A 46 -1.33 -0.02 6.61
N ASN A 47 -2.32 0.50 5.91
CA ASN A 47 -3.43 -0.33 5.40
C ASN A 47 -3.16 -0.91 4.01
N GLU A 48 -1.91 -0.86 3.55
CA GLU A 48 -1.53 -1.29 2.20
C GLU A 48 -1.89 -2.74 1.91
N LYS A 49 -1.70 -3.62 2.89
CA LYS A 49 -2.01 -5.04 2.72
C LYS A 49 -3.48 -5.25 2.38
N ASN A 50 -4.37 -4.55 3.09
CA ASN A 50 -5.80 -4.68 2.85
C ASN A 50 -6.20 -4.13 1.48
N VAL A 51 -5.57 -3.03 1.04
CA VAL A 51 -5.81 -2.49 -0.30
C VAL A 51 -5.45 -3.53 -1.36
N LEU A 52 -4.29 -4.17 -1.21
CA LEU A 52 -3.83 -5.16 -2.17
C LEU A 52 -4.65 -6.44 -2.14
N LEU A 53 -5.09 -6.87 -0.95
CA LEU A 53 -5.99 -8.02 -0.84
C LEU A 53 -7.32 -7.75 -1.55
N GLY A 54 -7.83 -6.52 -1.43
CA GLY A 54 -9.07 -6.12 -2.10
C GLY A 54 -8.90 -5.86 -3.59
N GLY A 55 -7.68 -5.92 -4.10
CA GLY A 55 -7.37 -5.72 -5.51
C GLY A 55 -6.88 -6.97 -6.23
N ARG A 56 -7.08 -8.14 -5.65
CA ARG A 56 -6.54 -9.38 -6.18
C ARG A 56 -6.89 -9.63 -7.65
N GLU A 57 -8.13 -9.42 -8.04
CA GLU A 57 -8.57 -9.66 -9.40
C GLU A 57 -7.99 -8.63 -10.37
N VAL A 58 -7.91 -7.38 -9.96
CA VAL A 58 -7.28 -6.31 -10.74
C VAL A 58 -5.81 -6.62 -10.97
N LEU A 59 -5.11 -7.04 -9.91
CA LEU A 59 -3.69 -7.39 -10.00
C LEU A 59 -3.46 -8.57 -10.95
N LYS A 60 -4.32 -9.57 -10.89
CA LYS A 60 -4.21 -10.75 -11.75
C LYS A 60 -4.56 -10.46 -13.19
N LYS A 61 -5.55 -9.61 -13.42
CA LYS A 61 -6.08 -9.38 -14.77
C LYS A 61 -5.28 -8.34 -15.53
N TYR A 62 -4.96 -7.21 -14.90
CA TYR A 62 -4.37 -6.08 -15.60
C TYR A 62 -2.87 -5.94 -15.40
N HIS A 63 -2.30 -6.62 -14.42
CA HIS A 63 -0.87 -6.57 -14.11
C HIS A 63 -0.34 -5.13 -13.93
N PRO A 64 -1.03 -4.27 -13.17
CA PRO A 64 -0.54 -2.90 -12.99
C PRO A 64 0.79 -2.91 -12.25
N VAL A 65 1.61 -1.88 -12.53
CA VAL A 65 2.76 -1.60 -11.68
C VAL A 65 2.22 -1.01 -10.38
N VAL A 66 2.70 -1.50 -9.25
CA VAL A 66 2.28 -1.00 -7.95
C VAL A 66 3.43 -0.27 -7.28
N TYR A 67 3.17 0.99 -6.88
CA TYR A 67 4.10 1.78 -6.11
C TYR A 67 3.53 1.91 -4.70
N CYS A 68 4.24 1.38 -3.73
CA CYS A 68 3.70 1.17 -2.40
C CYS A 68 4.68 1.65 -1.34
N GLU A 69 4.23 2.51 -0.43
CA GLU A 69 5.00 2.83 0.75
C GLU A 69 4.78 1.73 1.79
N MET A 70 5.87 1.21 2.35
CA MET A 70 5.79 0.18 3.39
C MET A 70 6.67 0.55 4.56
N LEU A 71 6.06 0.74 5.72
CA LEU A 71 6.76 1.05 6.96
C LEU A 71 6.37 0.03 8.03
N ARG A 72 7.38 -0.55 8.66
CA ARG A 72 7.14 -1.55 9.70
C ARG A 72 6.25 -1.04 10.83
N LYS A 73 6.48 0.20 11.27
CA LYS A 73 5.70 0.75 12.38
C LYS A 73 4.24 0.97 12.00
N HIS A 74 3.96 1.33 10.75
CA HIS A 74 2.59 1.51 10.28
C HIS A 74 1.89 0.16 10.14
N ALA A 75 2.59 -0.82 9.56
CA ALA A 75 2.06 -2.18 9.39
C ALA A 75 1.74 -2.81 10.74
N ALA A 76 2.59 -2.59 11.74
CA ALA A 76 2.41 -3.17 13.07
C ALA A 76 1.07 -2.74 13.68
N ARG A 77 0.60 -1.52 13.40
CA ARG A 77 -0.69 -1.04 13.89
C ARG A 77 -1.86 -1.84 13.32
N PHE A 78 -1.66 -2.48 12.17
CA PHE A 78 -2.67 -3.33 11.53
C PHE A 78 -2.36 -4.82 11.74
N GLY A 79 -1.40 -5.14 12.59
CA GLY A 79 -1.13 -6.51 13.00
C GLY A 79 -0.36 -7.35 11.98
N TYR A 80 0.44 -6.73 11.11
CA TYR A 80 1.22 -7.49 10.14
C TYR A 80 2.60 -6.86 9.92
N HIS A 81 3.44 -7.56 9.17
CA HIS A 81 4.77 -7.09 8.76
C HIS A 81 4.80 -6.89 7.24
N PRO A 82 5.49 -5.86 6.72
CA PRO A 82 5.54 -5.62 5.27
C PRO A 82 5.99 -6.82 4.44
N ASN A 83 6.77 -7.72 5.00
CA ASN A 83 7.16 -8.94 4.27
C ASN A 83 5.95 -9.79 3.87
N GLU A 84 4.83 -9.65 4.59
CA GLU A 84 3.60 -10.36 4.21
C GLU A 84 3.03 -9.80 2.90
N ILE A 85 3.21 -8.50 2.65
CA ILE A 85 2.83 -7.90 1.37
C ILE A 85 3.71 -8.47 0.26
N ILE A 86 5.02 -8.54 0.50
CA ILE A 86 5.97 -9.05 -0.49
C ILE A 86 5.63 -10.49 -0.86
N GLU A 87 5.34 -11.33 0.15
CA GLU A 87 4.96 -12.72 -0.09
C GLU A 87 3.62 -12.85 -0.82
N TYR A 88 2.66 -12.02 -0.43
CA TYR A 88 1.37 -12.01 -1.12
C TYR A 88 1.52 -11.64 -2.59
N MET A 89 2.26 -10.57 -2.87
CA MET A 89 2.49 -10.13 -4.24
C MET A 89 3.28 -11.19 -5.04
N LYS A 90 4.23 -11.84 -4.38
CA LYS A 90 4.96 -12.94 -5.00
C LYS A 90 4.04 -14.07 -5.42
N SER A 91 3.01 -14.36 -4.61
CA SER A 91 2.03 -15.40 -4.95
C SER A 91 1.22 -15.04 -6.20
N LEU A 92 1.21 -13.76 -6.59
CA LEU A 92 0.56 -13.26 -7.79
C LEU A 92 1.57 -13.00 -8.91
N ASP A 93 2.78 -13.57 -8.80
CA ASP A 93 3.87 -13.47 -9.76
C ASP A 93 4.49 -12.07 -9.87
N TYR A 94 4.35 -11.25 -8.83
CA TYR A 94 5.01 -9.94 -8.74
C TYR A 94 6.37 -10.07 -8.06
N LYS A 95 7.28 -9.21 -8.49
CA LYS A 95 8.59 -9.03 -7.83
C LYS A 95 8.65 -7.65 -7.22
N CYS A 96 9.38 -7.53 -6.11
CA CYS A 96 9.55 -6.29 -5.39
C CYS A 96 10.88 -5.63 -5.74
N TYR A 97 10.86 -4.30 -5.86
CA TYR A 97 12.05 -3.53 -6.22
C TYR A 97 12.12 -2.24 -5.40
N THR A 98 13.34 -1.75 -5.22
CA THR A 98 13.58 -0.39 -4.76
C THR A 98 14.20 0.41 -5.90
N LEU A 99 14.13 1.73 -5.81
CA LEU A 99 14.66 2.60 -6.85
C LEU A 99 15.93 3.28 -6.35
N HIS A 100 17.04 3.07 -7.05
CA HIS A 100 18.33 3.70 -6.75
C HIS A 100 18.94 4.24 -8.03
N ASP A 101 19.25 5.54 -8.04
CA ASP A 101 19.89 6.20 -9.19
C ASP A 101 19.17 5.91 -10.51
N GLY A 102 17.85 5.95 -10.50
CA GLY A 102 17.03 5.73 -11.68
C GLY A 102 16.90 4.27 -12.10
N ARG A 103 17.38 3.33 -11.26
CA ARG A 103 17.32 1.90 -11.56
C ARG A 103 16.49 1.16 -10.53
N LEU A 104 15.74 0.17 -10.98
CA LEU A 104 15.01 -0.74 -10.11
C LEU A 104 15.96 -1.85 -9.66
N ILE A 105 16.13 -1.96 -8.36
CA ILE A 105 16.99 -2.96 -7.74
C ILE A 105 16.10 -4.01 -7.06
N PRO A 106 16.29 -5.30 -7.34
CA PRO A 106 15.47 -6.34 -6.69
C PRO A 106 15.55 -6.26 -5.17
N PHE A 107 14.43 -6.43 -4.52
CA PHE A 107 14.32 -6.38 -3.07
C PHE A 107 13.54 -7.61 -2.61
N THR A 108 14.12 -8.42 -1.72
CA THR A 108 13.52 -9.69 -1.35
C THR A 108 12.80 -9.66 -0.02
N GLU A 109 13.33 -8.95 0.96
CA GLU A 109 12.69 -8.87 2.26
C GLU A 109 13.15 -7.64 3.02
N MET A 110 12.29 -7.19 3.93
CA MET A 110 12.58 -6.08 4.82
C MET A 110 13.13 -6.62 6.13
N THR A 111 14.22 -6.01 6.60
CA THR A 111 14.83 -6.32 7.89
C THR A 111 14.85 -5.08 8.76
N GLU A 112 15.38 -5.21 9.98
CA GLU A 112 15.52 -4.06 10.88
C GLU A 112 16.46 -3.00 10.31
N ASP A 113 17.38 -3.41 9.43
CA ASP A 113 18.34 -2.49 8.82
C ASP A 113 17.84 -1.83 7.55
N THR A 114 16.66 -2.21 7.08
CA THR A 114 16.10 -1.64 5.85
C THR A 114 15.73 -0.18 6.07
N VAL A 115 16.28 0.70 5.24
CA VAL A 115 16.01 2.14 5.31
C VAL A 115 15.03 2.61 4.22
N GLU A 116 14.89 1.83 3.18
CA GLU A 116 13.94 2.14 2.11
C GLU A 116 12.51 2.08 2.64
N THR A 117 11.66 2.95 2.12
CA THR A 117 10.25 3.00 2.50
C THR A 117 9.31 2.91 1.31
N ASN A 118 9.83 3.14 0.11
CA ASN A 118 9.03 3.13 -1.11
C ASN A 118 9.47 1.99 -2.01
N PHE A 119 8.49 1.20 -2.44
CA PHE A 119 8.76 -0.02 -3.18
C PHE A 119 7.90 -0.09 -4.43
N PHE A 120 8.45 -0.76 -5.45
CA PHE A 120 7.72 -1.04 -6.68
C PHE A 120 7.48 -2.54 -6.77
N PHE A 121 6.28 -2.90 -7.22
CA PHE A 121 5.96 -4.28 -7.55
C PHE A 121 5.65 -4.35 -9.04
N CYS A 122 6.33 -5.25 -9.72
CA CYS A 122 6.17 -5.45 -11.17
C CYS A 122 6.10 -6.95 -11.47
N LYS A 123 5.32 -7.31 -12.49
CA LYS A 123 5.30 -8.69 -12.99
C LYS A 123 6.35 -8.92 -14.03
#